data_0db8fc7a3d67765dca8638ded4612ced
#
_entry.id   0db8fc7a3d67765dca8638ded4612ced
#
_cell.length_a   1.000
_cell.length_b   1.000
_cell.length_c   1.000
_cell.angle_alpha   90.00
_cell.angle_beta   90.00
_cell.angle_gamma   90.00
#
_symmetry.space_group_name_H-M   'P 1'
#
loop_
_entity.id
_entity.type
_entity.pdbx_description
1 polymer ?
#
loop_
_entity_poly.entity_id
_entity_poly.type
_entity_poly.pdbx_seq_one_letter_code
_entity_poly.pdbx_strand_id
1 'polypeptide(L)'
;MKHLALSTAFGLWAASGAMVAAQDLGTSGTVVELYTSQGCSSCPPADAYLRLLAADPDVIALALHVDYWDYIGWSDHFAQPYFTDRQKAYAHRVGSNTIYTPQMIVGGRAQVEGTDPEQVEHAIRRDQQMPVLVQLQLMRQGTQLEIVADATPPLAAPVQVQLVRYHPLASVQIEGGENAGRVMEYANVVTDWVSLGQWDGLSALHLTAQVSGPEAVVVILQAAGPGEILAAAQIK
;
A
#
# COMPACT_ATOMS: atom_id res chain seq x y z
N MET A 1 -21.69 54.63 -61.90
CA MET A 1 -21.83 54.39 -60.44
C MET A 1 -21.55 52.91 -60.22
N LYS A 2 -20.34 52.57 -59.68
CA LYS A 2 -19.89 51.20 -59.50
C LYS A 2 -19.94 50.91 -58.03
N HIS A 3 -20.78 49.96 -57.64
CA HIS A 3 -20.87 49.44 -56.25
C HIS A 3 -19.80 48.41 -56.02
N LEU A 4 -18.89 48.66 -55.08
CA LEU A 4 -17.88 47.74 -54.63
C LEU A 4 -18.49 46.96 -53.42
N ALA A 5 -18.64 45.65 -53.53
CA ALA A 5 -19.07 44.77 -52.48
C ALA A 5 -17.82 44.28 -51.71
N LEU A 6 -17.74 44.58 -50.43
CA LEU A 6 -16.69 44.14 -49.49
C LEU A 6 -17.13 42.84 -48.85
N SER A 7 -16.49 41.71 -49.21
CA SER A 7 -16.74 40.40 -48.58
C SER A 7 -15.81 40.24 -47.36
N THR A 8 -16.39 40.27 -46.16
CA THR A 8 -15.69 39.92 -44.89
C THR A 8 -15.70 38.42 -44.69
N ALA A 9 -14.56 37.78 -44.82
CA ALA A 9 -14.35 36.38 -44.45
C ALA A 9 -14.13 36.26 -42.96
N PHE A 10 -15.10 35.64 -42.24
CA PHE A 10 -15.01 35.29 -40.83
C PHE A 10 -14.25 33.97 -40.71
N GLY A 11 -12.99 34.01 -40.28
CA GLY A 11 -12.21 32.80 -39.98
C GLY A 11 -12.64 32.20 -38.63
N LEU A 12 -13.23 31.00 -38.65
CA LEU A 12 -13.44 30.19 -37.43
C LEU A 12 -12.08 29.67 -36.94
N TRP A 13 -11.59 30.17 -35.81
CA TRP A 13 -10.51 29.56 -35.06
C TRP A 13 -11.10 28.43 -34.24
N ALA A 14 -10.83 27.15 -34.62
CA ALA A 14 -11.09 25.98 -33.79
C ALA A 14 -10.02 25.93 -32.69
N ALA A 15 -10.37 26.32 -31.47
CA ALA A 15 -9.53 26.11 -30.29
C ALA A 15 -9.49 24.61 -30.01
N SER A 16 -8.42 23.93 -30.38
CA SER A 16 -8.14 22.56 -29.94
C SER A 16 -7.76 22.61 -28.44
N GLY A 17 -8.73 22.40 -27.57
CA GLY A 17 -8.49 22.20 -26.13
C GLY A 17 -7.71 20.90 -25.94
N ALA A 18 -6.43 20.97 -25.62
CA ALA A 18 -5.68 19.83 -25.14
C ALA A 18 -6.34 19.39 -23.81
N MET A 19 -6.92 18.19 -23.76
CA MET A 19 -7.33 17.56 -22.51
C MET A 19 -6.04 17.32 -21.71
N VAL A 20 -5.82 18.12 -20.66
CA VAL A 20 -4.82 17.81 -19.64
C VAL A 20 -5.34 16.57 -18.91
N ALA A 21 -4.64 15.44 -19.06
CA ALA A 21 -4.97 14.24 -18.29
C ALA A 21 -4.85 14.56 -16.79
N ALA A 22 -5.85 14.16 -16.01
CA ALA A 22 -5.81 14.31 -14.57
C ALA A 22 -4.57 13.56 -14.02
N GLN A 23 -3.84 14.21 -13.13
CA GLN A 23 -2.70 13.64 -12.42
C GLN A 23 -3.16 13.32 -11.00
N ASP A 24 -3.01 12.07 -10.59
CA ASP A 24 -3.26 11.67 -9.23
C ASP A 24 -1.96 11.75 -8.44
N LEU A 25 -1.97 12.53 -7.37
CA LEU A 25 -0.83 12.70 -6.46
C LEU A 25 -0.96 11.74 -5.28
N GLY A 26 0.15 11.12 -4.90
CA GLY A 26 0.20 10.22 -3.76
C GLY A 26 0.15 10.97 -2.42
N THR A 27 -0.42 10.30 -1.42
CA THR A 27 -0.42 10.73 -0.02
C THR A 27 0.50 9.84 0.80
N SER A 28 1.34 10.43 1.65
CA SER A 28 2.21 9.69 2.57
C SER A 28 1.45 9.23 3.81
N GLY A 29 1.94 8.17 4.47
CA GLY A 29 1.34 7.68 5.71
C GLY A 29 2.17 6.58 6.37
N THR A 30 1.86 6.28 7.64
CA THR A 30 2.41 5.13 8.36
C THR A 30 1.83 3.83 7.82
N VAL A 31 2.69 2.90 7.43
CA VAL A 31 2.25 1.57 6.96
C VAL A 31 1.89 0.68 8.14
N VAL A 32 0.70 0.09 8.07
CA VAL A 32 0.22 -0.95 8.98
C VAL A 32 -0.07 -2.21 8.16
N GLU A 33 0.73 -3.24 8.34
CA GLU A 33 0.58 -4.54 7.70
C GLU A 33 -0.18 -5.47 8.66
N LEU A 34 -1.41 -5.88 8.33
CA LEU A 34 -2.15 -6.90 9.07
C LEU A 34 -1.93 -8.27 8.42
N TYR A 35 -1.33 -9.20 9.15
CA TYR A 35 -1.27 -10.61 8.80
C TYR A 35 -2.51 -11.30 9.34
N THR A 36 -3.37 -11.77 8.43
CA THR A 36 -4.71 -12.31 8.70
C THR A 36 -5.00 -13.54 7.85
N SER A 37 -6.10 -14.23 8.09
CA SER A 37 -6.61 -15.31 7.25
C SER A 37 -8.13 -15.48 7.42
N GLN A 38 -8.82 -15.85 6.35
CA GLN A 38 -10.23 -16.27 6.36
C GLN A 38 -10.47 -17.47 7.29
N GLY A 39 -9.46 -18.34 7.46
CA GLY A 39 -9.51 -19.50 8.33
C GLY A 39 -9.30 -19.21 9.82
N CYS A 40 -8.81 -18.05 10.18
CA CYS A 40 -8.45 -17.68 11.54
C CYS A 40 -9.67 -17.16 12.32
N SER A 41 -10.14 -17.88 13.34
CA SER A 41 -11.33 -17.48 14.15
C SER A 41 -11.13 -16.25 15.04
N SER A 42 -9.88 -15.93 15.40
CA SER A 42 -9.53 -14.73 16.17
C SER A 42 -9.26 -13.48 15.31
N CYS A 43 -9.23 -13.61 13.99
CA CYS A 43 -8.87 -12.52 13.08
C CYS A 43 -9.99 -11.48 12.83
N PRO A 44 -11.29 -11.83 12.82
CA PRO A 44 -12.34 -10.89 12.43
C PRO A 44 -12.36 -9.54 13.16
N PRO A 45 -12.05 -9.44 14.47
CA PRO A 45 -11.95 -8.13 15.14
C PRO A 45 -10.81 -7.27 14.59
N ALA A 46 -9.66 -7.88 14.24
CA ALA A 46 -8.52 -7.17 13.68
C ALA A 46 -8.80 -6.71 12.23
N ASP A 47 -9.49 -7.53 11.43
CA ASP A 47 -9.93 -7.17 10.08
C ASP A 47 -10.89 -5.96 10.11
N ALA A 48 -11.85 -5.98 11.06
CA ALA A 48 -12.76 -4.85 11.27
C ALA A 48 -12.01 -3.58 11.73
N TYR A 49 -11.00 -3.72 12.56
CA TYR A 49 -10.17 -2.60 13.02
C TYR A 49 -9.30 -2.05 11.88
N LEU A 50 -8.70 -2.92 11.05
CA LEU A 50 -7.94 -2.47 9.88
C LEU A 50 -8.80 -1.61 8.93
N ARG A 51 -10.10 -1.91 8.81
CA ARG A 51 -11.03 -1.10 8.02
C ARG A 51 -11.19 0.32 8.58
N LEU A 52 -11.14 0.50 9.89
CA LEU A 52 -11.13 1.83 10.51
C LEU A 52 -9.81 2.56 10.22
N LEU A 53 -8.68 1.86 10.34
CA LEU A 53 -7.36 2.40 10.01
C LEU A 53 -7.25 2.79 8.53
N ALA A 54 -7.87 2.05 7.61
CA ALA A 54 -7.89 2.35 6.17
C ALA A 54 -8.63 3.65 5.81
N ALA A 55 -9.48 4.16 6.71
CA ALA A 55 -10.15 5.44 6.57
C ALA A 55 -9.34 6.63 7.09
N ASP A 56 -8.27 6.37 7.86
CA ASP A 56 -7.36 7.41 8.34
C ASP A 56 -6.43 7.84 7.19
N PRO A 57 -6.39 9.15 6.82
CA PRO A 57 -5.55 9.64 5.74
C PRO A 57 -4.05 9.52 6.01
N ASP A 58 -3.64 9.46 7.28
CA ASP A 58 -2.24 9.37 7.71
C ASP A 58 -1.77 7.91 7.87
N VAL A 59 -2.63 6.92 7.54
CA VAL A 59 -2.33 5.50 7.62
C VAL A 59 -2.47 4.81 6.26
N ILE A 60 -1.48 3.99 5.93
CA ILE A 60 -1.51 3.08 4.80
C ILE A 60 -1.73 1.67 5.35
N ALA A 61 -3.00 1.29 5.48
CA ALA A 61 -3.41 -0.01 5.99
C ALA A 61 -3.40 -1.06 4.88
N LEU A 62 -2.78 -2.23 5.12
CA LEU A 62 -2.62 -3.31 4.17
C LEU A 62 -3.00 -4.65 4.82
N ALA A 63 -3.93 -5.40 4.22
CA ALA A 63 -4.27 -6.76 4.64
C ALA A 63 -3.46 -7.77 3.83
N LEU A 64 -2.65 -8.57 4.51
CA LEU A 64 -1.80 -9.63 3.96
C LEU A 64 -2.34 -10.97 4.43
N HIS A 65 -2.99 -11.69 3.54
CA HIS A 65 -3.57 -12.99 3.85
C HIS A 65 -2.52 -14.09 3.79
N VAL A 66 -2.39 -14.85 4.89
CA VAL A 66 -1.42 -15.94 5.05
C VAL A 66 -2.06 -17.30 4.75
N ASP A 67 -1.26 -18.24 4.23
CA ASP A 67 -1.72 -19.54 3.74
C ASP A 67 -1.63 -20.69 4.77
N TYR A 68 -1.01 -20.45 5.94
CA TYR A 68 -0.80 -21.53 6.90
C TYR A 68 -2.05 -21.91 7.72
N TRP A 69 -3.22 -21.33 7.41
CA TRP A 69 -4.52 -21.72 7.94
C TRP A 69 -5.35 -22.59 6.98
N ASP A 70 -4.92 -22.78 5.73
CA ASP A 70 -5.71 -23.46 4.68
C ASP A 70 -6.01 -24.94 5.00
N TYR A 71 -5.26 -25.54 5.94
CA TYR A 71 -5.45 -26.95 6.34
C TYR A 71 -6.72 -27.21 7.18
N ILE A 72 -7.41 -26.15 7.67
CA ILE A 72 -8.58 -26.31 8.56
C ILE A 72 -9.92 -26.47 7.83
N GLY A 73 -9.91 -26.80 6.55
CA GLY A 73 -11.12 -27.08 5.75
C GLY A 73 -11.67 -25.86 5.00
N TRP A 74 -10.91 -24.78 4.91
CA TRP A 74 -11.17 -23.62 4.06
C TRP A 74 -9.86 -23.04 3.53
N SER A 75 -9.76 -22.90 2.22
CA SER A 75 -8.61 -22.24 1.60
C SER A 75 -8.91 -20.74 1.44
N ASP A 76 -8.04 -19.89 1.95
CA ASP A 76 -8.17 -18.46 1.85
C ASP A 76 -7.87 -17.99 0.42
N HIS A 77 -8.86 -17.41 -0.27
CA HIS A 77 -8.75 -16.99 -1.66
C HIS A 77 -7.76 -15.83 -1.90
N PHE A 78 -7.37 -15.13 -0.84
CA PHE A 78 -6.43 -14.01 -0.89
C PHE A 78 -5.04 -14.41 -0.40
N ALA A 79 -4.89 -15.60 0.19
CA ALA A 79 -3.63 -16.04 0.77
C ALA A 79 -2.53 -16.21 -0.27
N GLN A 80 -1.33 -15.76 0.09
CA GLN A 80 -0.15 -15.93 -0.73
C GLN A 80 1.02 -16.40 0.15
N PRO A 81 1.77 -17.46 -0.26
CA PRO A 81 2.95 -17.93 0.46
C PRO A 81 3.97 -16.82 0.73
N TYR A 82 4.08 -15.86 -0.18
CA TYR A 82 4.94 -14.69 -0.04
C TYR A 82 4.64 -13.88 1.24
N PHE A 83 3.37 -13.73 1.63
CA PHE A 83 3.01 -12.98 2.84
C PHE A 83 3.40 -13.75 4.11
N THR A 84 3.25 -15.08 4.09
CA THR A 84 3.75 -15.95 5.17
C THR A 84 5.27 -15.84 5.32
N ASP A 85 6.00 -15.84 4.21
CA ASP A 85 7.47 -15.71 4.24
C ASP A 85 7.91 -14.31 4.68
N ARG A 86 7.18 -13.26 4.28
CA ARG A 86 7.41 -11.89 4.76
C ARG A 86 7.19 -11.78 6.28
N GLN A 87 6.14 -12.40 6.81
CA GLN A 87 5.85 -12.45 8.25
C GLN A 87 6.98 -13.18 9.01
N LYS A 88 7.42 -14.35 8.50
CA LYS A 88 8.56 -15.09 9.09
C LYS A 88 9.83 -14.25 9.12
N ALA A 89 10.10 -13.48 8.04
CA ALA A 89 11.27 -12.62 7.99
C ALA A 89 11.22 -11.52 9.06
N TYR A 90 10.05 -10.94 9.34
CA TYR A 90 9.89 -10.03 10.48
C TYR A 90 10.11 -10.71 11.82
N ALA A 91 9.60 -11.93 12.02
CA ALA A 91 9.82 -12.69 13.25
C ALA A 91 11.33 -12.98 13.45
N HIS A 92 12.03 -13.46 12.43
CA HIS A 92 13.47 -13.74 12.50
C HIS A 92 14.29 -12.50 12.83
N ARG A 93 13.89 -11.31 12.33
CA ARG A 93 14.58 -10.05 12.60
C ARG A 93 14.64 -9.71 14.09
N VAL A 94 13.62 -10.10 14.87
CA VAL A 94 13.59 -9.90 16.32
C VAL A 94 14.03 -11.16 17.10
N GLY A 95 14.63 -12.14 16.41
CA GLY A 95 15.13 -13.37 17.02
C GLY A 95 14.03 -14.37 17.38
N SER A 96 12.83 -14.23 16.81
CA SER A 96 11.70 -15.16 17.00
C SER A 96 11.55 -16.10 15.80
N ASN A 97 11.09 -17.32 16.06
CA ASN A 97 10.64 -18.27 15.03
C ASN A 97 9.11 -18.44 15.02
N THR A 98 8.41 -17.68 15.87
CA THR A 98 6.96 -17.79 16.01
C THR A 98 6.27 -16.72 15.17
N ILE A 99 5.32 -17.16 14.36
CA ILE A 99 4.36 -16.32 13.65
C ILE A 99 2.95 -16.64 14.15
N TYR A 100 2.05 -15.68 14.09
CA TYR A 100 0.67 -15.84 14.56
C TYR A 100 -0.26 -14.88 13.82
N THR A 101 -1.56 -15.16 13.85
CA THR A 101 -2.60 -14.24 13.39
C THR A 101 -3.66 -14.06 14.48
N PRO A 102 -4.29 -12.85 14.54
CA PRO A 102 -3.94 -11.66 13.76
C PRO A 102 -2.70 -10.96 14.32
N GLN A 103 -1.76 -10.56 13.46
CA GLN A 103 -0.59 -9.77 13.84
C GLN A 103 -0.54 -8.49 13.02
N MET A 104 -0.25 -7.35 13.65
CA MET A 104 0.02 -6.10 12.96
C MET A 104 1.50 -5.71 13.07
N ILE A 105 2.07 -5.29 11.93
CA ILE A 105 3.40 -4.69 11.86
C ILE A 105 3.24 -3.22 11.50
N VAL A 106 3.71 -2.33 12.37
CA VAL A 106 3.61 -0.88 12.19
C VAL A 106 4.96 -0.30 11.83
N GLY A 107 5.04 0.45 10.73
CA GLY A 107 6.25 1.10 10.22
C GLY A 107 7.41 0.14 9.93
N GLY A 108 7.15 -1.17 9.79
CA GLY A 108 8.19 -2.20 9.69
C GLY A 108 9.02 -2.39 10.96
N ARG A 109 8.60 -1.81 12.10
CA ARG A 109 9.34 -1.74 13.37
C ARG A 109 8.63 -2.46 14.52
N ALA A 110 7.37 -2.09 14.78
CA ALA A 110 6.62 -2.62 15.91
C ALA A 110 5.78 -3.82 15.48
N GLN A 111 5.89 -4.92 16.22
CA GLN A 111 5.06 -6.11 16.09
C GLN A 111 4.04 -6.12 17.22
N VAL A 112 2.76 -6.10 16.89
CA VAL A 112 1.66 -5.95 17.84
C VAL A 112 0.60 -7.02 17.57
N GLU A 113 -0.07 -7.49 18.61
CA GLU A 113 -1.25 -8.32 18.45
C GLU A 113 -2.38 -7.52 17.79
N GLY A 114 -2.93 -8.03 16.68
CA GLY A 114 -3.92 -7.29 15.87
C GLY A 114 -5.25 -7.03 16.60
N THR A 115 -5.51 -7.73 17.69
CA THR A 115 -6.70 -7.55 18.57
C THR A 115 -6.50 -6.53 19.69
N ASP A 116 -5.37 -5.83 19.72
CA ASP A 116 -5.08 -4.78 20.71
C ASP A 116 -4.99 -3.39 20.03
N PRO A 117 -6.13 -2.70 19.81
CA PRO A 117 -6.14 -1.39 19.18
C PRO A 117 -5.30 -0.33 19.90
N GLU A 118 -5.23 -0.38 21.24
CA GLU A 118 -4.49 0.61 22.02
C GLU A 118 -2.98 0.52 21.73
N GLN A 119 -2.44 -0.70 21.70
CA GLN A 119 -1.03 -0.92 21.34
C GLN A 119 -0.76 -0.55 19.87
N VAL A 120 -1.67 -0.86 18.95
CA VAL A 120 -1.53 -0.48 17.53
C VAL A 120 -1.50 1.04 17.38
N GLU A 121 -2.45 1.77 17.97
CA GLU A 121 -2.46 3.23 17.94
C GLU A 121 -1.21 3.86 18.58
N HIS A 122 -0.73 3.28 19.69
CA HIS A 122 0.53 3.72 20.30
C HIS A 122 1.71 3.53 19.34
N ALA A 123 1.77 2.39 18.64
CA ALA A 123 2.81 2.12 17.66
C ALA A 123 2.73 3.09 16.45
N ILE A 124 1.52 3.38 15.95
CA ILE A 124 1.29 4.36 14.88
C ILE A 124 1.78 5.76 15.32
N ARG A 125 1.36 6.24 16.48
CA ARG A 125 1.80 7.54 17.02
C ARG A 125 3.33 7.62 17.16
N ARG A 126 3.98 6.54 17.59
CA ARG A 126 5.45 6.49 17.67
C ARG A 126 6.11 6.57 16.31
N ASP A 127 5.57 5.87 15.32
CA ASP A 127 6.10 5.91 13.95
C ASP A 127 5.96 7.30 13.35
N GLN A 128 4.81 7.95 13.52
CA GLN A 128 4.53 9.31 13.06
C GLN A 128 5.42 10.39 13.70
N GLN A 129 5.98 10.12 14.89
CA GLN A 129 6.91 11.01 15.59
C GLN A 129 8.37 10.82 15.16
N MET A 130 8.67 9.82 14.33
CA MET A 130 10.03 9.61 13.84
C MET A 130 10.44 10.73 12.86
N PRO A 131 11.73 11.11 12.85
CA PRO A 131 12.22 12.07 11.88
C PRO A 131 11.96 11.61 10.45
N VAL A 132 11.43 12.47 9.61
CA VAL A 132 11.26 12.21 8.17
C VAL A 132 12.61 12.38 7.50
N LEU A 133 13.28 11.28 7.22
CA LEU A 133 14.59 11.26 6.54
C LEU A 133 14.46 11.20 5.03
N VAL A 134 13.33 10.69 4.52
CA VAL A 134 13.07 10.48 3.10
C VAL A 134 11.76 11.14 2.72
N GLN A 135 11.80 12.01 1.72
CA GLN A 135 10.61 12.52 1.06
C GLN A 135 10.30 11.67 -0.16
N LEU A 136 9.10 11.12 -0.23
CA LEU A 136 8.65 10.28 -1.33
C LEU A 136 7.42 10.94 -1.97
N GLN A 137 7.47 11.09 -3.29
CA GLN A 137 6.39 11.63 -4.09
C GLN A 137 5.99 10.64 -5.17
N LEU A 138 4.69 10.44 -5.34
CA LEU A 138 4.11 9.63 -6.39
C LEU A 138 3.22 10.50 -7.27
N MET A 139 3.31 10.27 -8.56
CA MET A 139 2.43 10.89 -9.55
C MET A 139 1.99 9.84 -10.55
N ARG A 140 0.68 9.63 -10.68
CA ARG A 140 0.11 8.70 -11.66
C ARG A 140 -0.55 9.46 -12.78
N GLN A 141 -0.20 9.07 -14.01
CA GLN A 141 -0.83 9.56 -15.23
C GLN A 141 -1.21 8.35 -16.11
N GLY A 142 -2.47 8.00 -16.10
CA GLY A 142 -2.97 6.79 -16.76
C GLY A 142 -2.33 5.52 -16.18
N THR A 143 -1.55 4.81 -16.99
CA THR A 143 -0.84 3.59 -16.56
C THR A 143 0.60 3.85 -16.10
N GLN A 144 1.07 5.07 -16.19
CA GLN A 144 2.42 5.44 -15.77
C GLN A 144 2.42 5.97 -14.35
N LEU A 145 3.26 5.39 -13.49
CA LEU A 145 3.53 5.83 -12.12
C LEU A 145 4.95 6.38 -12.08
N GLU A 146 5.10 7.67 -11.79
CA GLU A 146 6.37 8.29 -11.47
C GLU A 146 6.61 8.23 -9.96
N ILE A 147 7.82 7.86 -9.59
CA ILE A 147 8.28 7.70 -8.21
C ILE A 147 9.52 8.56 -8.05
N VAL A 148 9.44 9.57 -7.20
CA VAL A 148 10.58 10.46 -6.89
C VAL A 148 10.82 10.40 -5.40
N ALA A 149 12.09 10.18 -5.00
CA ALA A 149 12.44 10.26 -3.59
C ALA A 149 13.77 10.98 -3.39
N ASP A 150 13.89 11.66 -2.23
CA ASP A 150 15.11 12.33 -1.81
C ASP A 150 15.36 12.09 -0.32
N ALA A 151 16.63 11.89 0.05
CA ALA A 151 17.02 11.61 1.44
C ALA A 151 17.88 12.74 1.99
N THR A 152 17.53 13.22 3.18
CA THR A 152 18.31 14.25 3.89
C THR A 152 18.34 13.94 5.39
N PRO A 153 19.52 13.56 5.95
CA PRO A 153 20.81 13.33 5.27
C PRO A 153 20.79 12.09 4.36
N PRO A 154 21.83 11.85 3.54
CA PRO A 154 21.97 10.62 2.77
C PRO A 154 21.83 9.37 3.64
N LEU A 155 21.26 8.31 3.06
CA LEU A 155 21.01 7.07 3.79
C LEU A 155 22.31 6.35 4.18
N ALA A 156 22.32 5.74 5.37
CA ALA A 156 23.46 4.95 5.84
C ALA A 156 23.59 3.60 5.13
N ALA A 157 22.52 3.09 4.54
CA ALA A 157 22.48 1.83 3.78
C ALA A 157 21.38 1.88 2.71
N PRO A 158 21.52 1.12 1.60
CA PRO A 158 20.49 1.02 0.59
C PRO A 158 19.17 0.47 1.14
N VAL A 159 18.07 0.94 0.55
CA VAL A 159 16.70 0.49 0.84
C VAL A 159 16.09 -0.20 -0.38
N GLN A 160 15.14 -1.10 -0.12
CA GLN A 160 14.29 -1.71 -1.15
C GLN A 160 13.21 -0.73 -1.57
N VAL A 161 13.03 -0.56 -2.88
CA VAL A 161 11.90 0.15 -3.47
C VAL A 161 10.87 -0.91 -3.84
N GLN A 162 9.68 -0.85 -3.24
CA GLN A 162 8.65 -1.86 -3.41
C GLN A 162 7.37 -1.20 -3.90
N LEU A 163 6.68 -1.86 -4.82
CA LEU A 163 5.35 -1.48 -5.33
C LEU A 163 4.35 -2.52 -4.83
N VAL A 164 3.31 -2.04 -4.19
CA VAL A 164 2.22 -2.85 -3.63
C VAL A 164 0.92 -2.44 -4.30
N ARG A 165 0.06 -3.42 -4.62
CA ARG A 165 -1.28 -3.19 -5.13
C ARG A 165 -2.29 -3.84 -4.21
N TYR A 166 -3.47 -3.24 -4.08
CA TYR A 166 -4.51 -3.79 -3.24
C TYR A 166 -5.92 -3.46 -3.76
N HIS A 167 -6.87 -4.33 -3.44
CA HIS A 167 -8.29 -4.06 -3.57
C HIS A 167 -8.80 -3.32 -2.33
N PRO A 168 -9.43 -2.14 -2.47
CA PRO A 168 -9.87 -1.35 -1.32
C PRO A 168 -10.88 -2.06 -0.42
N LEU A 169 -11.76 -2.89 -1.00
CA LEU A 169 -12.78 -3.64 -0.26
C LEU A 169 -13.08 -4.95 -0.98
N ALA A 170 -13.08 -6.05 -0.23
CA ALA A 170 -13.50 -7.35 -0.70
C ALA A 170 -14.50 -7.96 0.29
N SER A 171 -15.53 -8.65 -0.21
CA SER A 171 -16.50 -9.39 0.59
C SER A 171 -16.50 -10.86 0.19
N VAL A 172 -16.41 -11.76 1.18
CA VAL A 172 -16.34 -13.20 0.97
C VAL A 172 -17.34 -13.91 1.86
N GLN A 173 -18.15 -14.79 1.26
CA GLN A 173 -18.92 -15.78 2.00
C GLN A 173 -18.02 -16.95 2.36
N ILE A 174 -17.78 -17.17 3.66
CA ILE A 174 -16.95 -18.28 4.14
C ILE A 174 -17.84 -19.53 4.25
N GLU A 175 -17.49 -20.57 3.50
CA GLU A 175 -18.33 -21.79 3.43
C GLU A 175 -17.77 -22.93 4.28
N GLY A 176 -16.51 -22.83 4.77
CA GLY A 176 -15.85 -23.87 5.56
C GLY A 176 -14.95 -23.31 6.65
N GLY A 177 -14.33 -24.21 7.44
CA GLY A 177 -13.44 -23.84 8.53
C GLY A 177 -14.13 -23.19 9.73
N GLU A 178 -13.36 -22.53 10.60
CA GLU A 178 -13.84 -21.97 11.85
C GLU A 178 -14.76 -20.75 11.69
N ASN A 179 -14.69 -20.05 10.55
CA ASN A 179 -15.55 -18.91 10.23
C ASN A 179 -16.72 -19.26 9.29
N ALA A 180 -17.02 -20.55 9.11
CA ALA A 180 -18.09 -21.01 8.21
C ALA A 180 -19.42 -20.32 8.51
N GLY A 181 -20.14 -19.95 7.45
CA GLY A 181 -21.46 -19.28 7.51
C GLY A 181 -21.40 -17.76 7.66
N ARG A 182 -20.21 -17.17 7.81
CA ARG A 182 -20.06 -15.72 7.90
C ARG A 182 -19.83 -15.08 6.54
N VAL A 183 -20.33 -13.86 6.35
CA VAL A 183 -19.88 -12.94 5.31
C VAL A 183 -18.84 -12.03 5.93
N MET A 184 -17.62 -12.06 5.39
CA MET A 184 -16.50 -11.28 5.89
C MET A 184 -16.17 -10.16 4.91
N GLU A 185 -15.92 -8.96 5.43
CA GLU A 185 -15.45 -7.80 4.66
C GLU A 185 -14.00 -7.50 5.03
N TYR A 186 -13.15 -7.41 4.01
CA TYR A 186 -11.73 -7.13 4.14
C TYR A 186 -11.38 -5.83 3.45
N ALA A 187 -10.73 -4.91 4.17
CA ALA A 187 -10.23 -3.68 3.61
C ALA A 187 -8.80 -3.85 3.08
N ASN A 188 -8.48 -3.18 1.97
CA ASN A 188 -7.15 -3.05 1.41
C ASN A 188 -6.40 -4.40 1.28
N VAL A 189 -7.08 -5.39 0.68
CA VAL A 189 -6.51 -6.72 0.45
C VAL A 189 -5.39 -6.62 -0.57
N VAL A 190 -4.16 -6.93 -0.16
CA VAL A 190 -2.99 -6.88 -1.03
C VAL A 190 -3.08 -7.99 -2.08
N THR A 191 -2.99 -7.59 -3.35
CA THR A 191 -3.06 -8.49 -4.50
C THR A 191 -1.71 -8.76 -5.13
N ASP A 192 -0.78 -7.77 -5.02
CA ASP A 192 0.53 -7.86 -5.62
C ASP A 192 1.56 -7.10 -4.79
N TRP A 193 2.77 -7.64 -4.70
CA TRP A 193 3.90 -7.03 -3.98
C TRP A 193 5.20 -7.32 -4.73
N VAL A 194 5.73 -6.32 -5.43
CA VAL A 194 6.91 -6.49 -6.27
C VAL A 194 8.04 -5.56 -5.86
N SER A 195 9.28 -6.03 -6.01
CA SER A 195 10.47 -5.19 -5.86
C SER A 195 10.73 -4.45 -7.16
N LEU A 196 10.90 -3.12 -7.08
CA LEU A 196 11.36 -2.28 -8.19
C LEU A 196 12.88 -2.10 -8.19
N GLY A 197 13.59 -2.65 -7.21
CA GLY A 197 15.03 -2.56 -7.06
C GLY A 197 15.47 -1.94 -5.73
N GLN A 198 16.70 -1.48 -5.69
CA GLN A 198 17.30 -0.82 -4.52
C GLN A 198 17.65 0.62 -4.83
N TRP A 199 17.60 1.46 -3.81
CA TRP A 199 18.05 2.84 -3.86
C TRP A 199 19.05 3.09 -2.72
N ASP A 200 20.20 3.67 -3.06
CA ASP A 200 21.29 3.92 -2.10
C ASP A 200 21.09 5.19 -1.26
N GLY A 201 20.16 6.06 -1.64
CA GLY A 201 19.88 7.30 -0.93
C GLY A 201 20.99 8.35 -0.99
N LEU A 202 21.97 8.21 -1.90
CA LEU A 202 23.05 9.17 -2.08
C LEU A 202 22.71 10.28 -3.08
N SER A 203 21.75 10.01 -3.97
CA SER A 203 21.19 10.94 -4.95
C SER A 203 19.69 10.74 -5.05
N ALA A 204 18.98 11.70 -5.63
CA ALA A 204 17.54 11.58 -5.85
C ALA A 204 17.19 10.33 -6.64
N LEU A 205 16.16 9.61 -6.19
CA LEU A 205 15.55 8.49 -6.92
C LEU A 205 14.59 9.05 -7.96
N HIS A 206 14.69 8.54 -9.19
CA HIS A 206 13.70 8.75 -10.24
C HIS A 206 13.41 7.40 -10.90
N LEU A 207 12.23 6.86 -10.66
CA LEU A 207 11.76 5.62 -11.27
C LEU A 207 10.41 5.84 -11.95
N THR A 208 10.17 5.04 -12.98
CA THR A 208 8.87 4.94 -13.62
C THR A 208 8.44 3.48 -13.62
N ALA A 209 7.22 3.22 -13.15
CA ALA A 209 6.60 1.91 -13.18
C ALA A 209 5.32 1.91 -14.02
N GLN A 210 4.98 0.77 -14.62
CA GLN A 210 3.70 0.58 -15.28
C GLN A 210 2.71 -0.03 -14.30
N VAL A 211 1.57 0.64 -14.11
CA VAL A 211 0.48 0.20 -13.24
C VAL A 211 -0.82 0.22 -14.05
N SER A 212 -1.38 -0.95 -14.32
CA SER A 212 -2.65 -1.09 -15.04
C SER A 212 -3.79 -1.42 -14.08
N GLY A 213 -5.02 -1.10 -14.49
CA GLY A 213 -6.20 -1.39 -13.68
C GLY A 213 -6.52 -0.33 -12.62
N PRO A 214 -7.66 -0.49 -11.94
CA PRO A 214 -8.20 0.49 -11.00
C PRO A 214 -7.69 0.30 -9.56
N GLU A 215 -6.87 -0.74 -9.29
CA GLU A 215 -6.40 -1.00 -7.92
C GLU A 215 -5.54 0.15 -7.43
N ALA A 216 -5.67 0.43 -6.15
CA ALA A 216 -4.80 1.35 -5.45
C ALA A 216 -3.34 0.87 -5.45
N VAL A 217 -2.41 1.81 -5.43
CA VAL A 217 -0.97 1.54 -5.45
C VAL A 217 -0.30 2.18 -4.23
N VAL A 218 0.67 1.47 -3.68
CA VAL A 218 1.56 1.96 -2.62
C VAL A 218 3.00 1.76 -3.06
N VAL A 219 3.83 2.76 -2.84
CA VAL A 219 5.29 2.59 -2.92
C VAL A 219 5.86 2.67 -1.52
N ILE A 220 6.71 1.70 -1.18
CA ILE A 220 7.35 1.57 0.13
C ILE A 220 8.87 1.58 -0.06
N LEU A 221 9.55 2.46 0.68
CA LEU A 221 11.01 2.48 0.80
C LEU A 221 11.38 1.85 2.15
N GLN A 222 11.95 0.65 2.11
CA GLN A 222 12.12 -0.20 3.30
C GLN A 222 13.56 -0.69 3.43
N ALA A 223 14.10 -0.66 4.63
CA ALA A 223 15.38 -1.31 4.95
C ALA A 223 15.31 -2.82 4.71
N ALA A 224 16.44 -3.41 4.33
CA ALA A 224 16.52 -4.83 3.98
C ALA A 224 16.04 -5.77 5.10
N GLY A 225 15.48 -6.90 4.71
CA GLY A 225 15.25 -8.07 5.49
C GLY A 225 14.02 -8.31 6.33
N PRO A 226 12.77 -7.92 6.01
CA PRO A 226 12.19 -6.60 5.94
C PRO A 226 12.46 -5.81 7.21
N GLY A 227 12.93 -4.58 7.04
CA GLY A 227 13.29 -3.70 8.15
C GLY A 227 12.28 -2.57 8.34
N GLU A 228 12.77 -1.48 8.94
CA GLU A 228 11.96 -0.28 9.09
C GLU A 228 11.59 0.30 7.73
N ILE A 229 10.38 0.85 7.66
CA ILE A 229 9.89 1.60 6.51
C ILE A 229 10.31 3.06 6.72
N LEU A 230 11.10 3.60 5.79
CA LEU A 230 11.63 4.96 5.86
C LEU A 230 10.67 5.97 5.24
N ALA A 231 9.93 5.55 4.22
CA ALA A 231 8.87 6.33 3.61
C ALA A 231 7.89 5.40 2.89
N ALA A 232 6.63 5.81 2.85
CA ALA A 232 5.62 5.19 2.03
C ALA A 232 4.62 6.24 1.55
N ALA A 233 4.09 6.03 0.34
CA ALA A 233 3.03 6.86 -0.22
C ALA A 233 2.05 5.99 -1.02
N GLN A 234 0.77 6.43 -1.11
CA GLN A 234 -0.28 5.71 -1.82
C GLN A 234 -1.07 6.61 -2.75
N ILE A 235 -1.60 6.02 -3.82
CA ILE A 235 -2.64 6.59 -4.69
C ILE A 235 -3.83 5.62 -4.65
N LYS A 236 -4.99 6.12 -4.21
CA LYS A 236 -6.25 5.34 -4.11
C LYS A 236 -7.06 5.44 -5.38
#